data_94f6abca7f77d66180e5c7bdcb1954ef
#
_entry.id   94f6abca7f77d66180e5c7bdcb1954ef
#
_cell.length_a   1.000
_cell.length_b   1.000
_cell.length_c   1.000
_cell.angle_alpha   90.00
_cell.angle_beta   90.00
_cell.angle_gamma   90.00
#
_symmetry.space_group_name_H-M   'P 1'
#
loop_
_entity.id
_entity.type
_entity.pdbx_description
1 polymer ?
#
loop_
_entity_poly.entity_id
_entity_poly.type
_entity_poly.pdbx_seq_one_letter_code
_entity_poly.pdbx_strand_id
1 'polypeptide(L)'
;MIDAEFRSEERFSRLALAYEGATEKDVVNTTVDKIIAKCPLTPEMHTTKVSNGKEVLVIEYHDDIHRESGPIFEEIMKSLNIKICS
;
A
#
# COMPACT_ATOMS: atom_id res chain seq x y z
N MET A 1 -0.07 -1.20 -15.26
CA MET A 1 0.35 0.02 -14.57
C MET A 1 -0.18 0.04 -13.14
N ILE A 2 0.68 0.25 -12.18
CA ILE A 2 0.29 0.23 -10.76
C ILE A 2 -0.03 1.65 -10.32
N ASP A 3 -1.22 1.86 -9.77
CA ASP A 3 -1.64 3.15 -9.26
C ASP A 3 -1.71 3.10 -7.74
N ALA A 4 -1.48 4.23 -7.11
CA ALA A 4 -1.54 4.34 -5.66
C ALA A 4 -2.42 5.51 -5.24
N GLU A 5 -3.19 5.31 -4.19
CA GLU A 5 -3.97 6.36 -3.57
C GLU A 5 -3.66 6.35 -2.07
N PHE A 6 -3.22 7.48 -1.57
CA PHE A 6 -2.85 7.65 -0.17
C PHE A 6 -3.85 8.56 0.54
N ARG A 7 -4.30 8.13 1.70
CA ARG A 7 -5.16 8.94 2.55
C ARG A 7 -4.63 8.91 3.97
N SER A 8 -4.52 10.08 4.59
CA SER A 8 -4.08 10.20 5.97
C SER A 8 -5.05 11.07 6.75
N GLU A 9 -5.52 10.55 7.88
CA GLU A 9 -6.33 11.28 8.83
C GLU A 9 -5.60 11.28 10.18
N GLU A 10 -6.20 11.83 11.22
CA GLU A 10 -5.52 12.07 12.49
C GLU A 10 -4.80 10.84 13.06
N ARG A 11 -5.47 9.69 13.08
CA ARG A 11 -4.88 8.45 13.59
C ARG A 11 -4.98 7.29 12.62
N PHE A 12 -5.36 7.60 11.40
CA PHE A 12 -5.63 6.59 10.40
C PHE A 12 -4.87 6.91 9.12
N SER A 13 -4.21 5.91 8.57
CA SER A 13 -3.52 6.05 7.29
C SER A 13 -3.87 4.87 6.40
N ARG A 14 -4.10 5.14 5.14
CA ARG A 14 -4.50 4.13 4.18
C ARG A 14 -3.75 4.30 2.88
N LEU A 15 -3.22 3.21 2.37
CA LEU A 15 -2.62 3.16 1.04
C LEU A 15 -3.37 2.11 0.22
N ALA A 16 -3.90 2.52 -0.91
CA ALA A 16 -4.56 1.61 -1.84
C ALA A 16 -3.70 1.48 -3.10
N LEU A 17 -3.35 0.25 -3.45
CA LEU A 17 -2.52 -0.05 -4.62
C LEU A 17 -3.35 -0.82 -5.63
N ALA A 18 -3.61 -0.19 -6.77
CA ALA A 18 -4.36 -0.82 -7.84
C ALA A 18 -3.41 -1.41 -8.87
N TYR A 19 -3.65 -2.65 -9.26
CA TYR A 19 -2.80 -3.36 -10.22
C TYR A 19 -3.65 -4.24 -11.10
N GLU A 20 -3.07 -4.68 -12.21
CA GLU A 20 -3.76 -5.53 -13.18
C GLU A 20 -2.82 -6.66 -13.59
N GLY A 21 -3.34 -7.89 -13.53
CA GLY A 21 -2.60 -9.06 -13.96
C GLY A 21 -1.70 -9.66 -12.90
N ALA A 22 -1.30 -10.91 -13.13
CA ALA A 22 -0.52 -11.69 -12.17
C ALA A 22 0.87 -11.13 -11.92
N THR A 23 1.50 -10.55 -12.94
CA THR A 23 2.85 -10.00 -12.82
C THR A 23 2.87 -8.81 -11.88
N GLU A 24 1.94 -7.87 -12.06
CA GLU A 24 1.85 -6.71 -11.18
C GLU A 24 1.45 -7.13 -9.77
N LYS A 25 0.54 -8.09 -9.67
CA LYS A 25 0.13 -8.63 -8.38
C LYS A 25 1.32 -9.17 -7.60
N ASP A 26 2.17 -9.97 -8.24
CA ASP A 26 3.37 -10.51 -7.62
C ASP A 26 4.32 -9.41 -7.15
N VAL A 27 4.56 -8.41 -8.00
CA VAL A 27 5.45 -7.30 -7.66
C VAL A 27 4.92 -6.54 -6.45
N VAL A 28 3.63 -6.22 -6.44
CA VAL A 28 3.01 -5.49 -5.33
C VAL A 28 3.09 -6.29 -4.04
N ASN A 29 2.65 -7.53 -4.06
CA ASN A 29 2.63 -8.36 -2.85
C ASN A 29 4.03 -8.60 -2.31
N THR A 30 4.98 -8.94 -3.16
CA THR A 30 6.36 -9.18 -2.74
C THR A 30 6.97 -7.93 -2.11
N THR A 31 6.79 -6.77 -2.75
CA THR A 31 7.33 -5.51 -2.26
C THR A 31 6.72 -5.12 -0.91
N VAL A 32 5.40 -5.20 -0.83
CA VAL A 32 4.68 -4.84 0.40
C VAL A 32 5.08 -5.76 1.54
N ASP A 33 5.06 -7.07 1.31
CA ASP A 33 5.43 -8.04 2.35
C ASP A 33 6.85 -7.82 2.85
N LYS A 34 7.78 -7.55 1.95
CA LYS A 34 9.18 -7.33 2.29
C LYS A 34 9.36 -6.08 3.16
N ILE A 35 8.67 -5.02 2.83
CA ILE A 35 8.78 -3.76 3.57
C ILE A 35 8.08 -3.86 4.93
N ILE A 36 6.88 -4.41 4.95
CA ILE A 36 6.10 -4.54 6.18
C ILE A 36 6.76 -5.49 7.18
N ALA A 37 7.42 -6.53 6.69
CA ALA A 37 8.13 -7.47 7.56
C ALA A 37 9.24 -6.81 8.39
N LYS A 38 9.76 -5.69 7.93
CA LYS A 38 10.80 -4.93 8.66
C LYS A 38 10.24 -3.91 9.63
N CYS A 39 8.93 -3.72 9.63
CA CYS A 39 8.29 -2.68 10.43
C CYS A 39 7.73 -3.25 11.72
N PRO A 40 7.83 -2.50 12.83
CA PRO A 40 7.25 -2.95 14.10
C PRO A 40 5.73 -2.90 14.10
N LEU A 41 5.12 -2.12 13.22
CA LEU A 41 3.67 -2.00 13.13
C LEU A 41 3.11 -3.01 12.13
N THR A 42 2.01 -3.65 12.50
CA THR A 42 1.30 -4.58 11.64
C THR A 42 0.02 -3.92 11.14
N PRO A 43 -0.09 -3.67 9.83
CA PRO A 43 -1.31 -3.06 9.29
C PRO A 43 -2.40 -4.09 9.04
N GLU A 44 -3.60 -3.61 8.83
CA GLU A 44 -4.66 -4.41 8.26
C GLU A 44 -4.53 -4.35 6.75
N MET A 45 -4.65 -5.50 6.10
CA MET A 45 -4.57 -5.57 4.65
C MET A 45 -5.71 -6.40 4.10
N HIS A 46 -6.28 -5.93 3.02
CA HIS A 46 -7.29 -6.69 2.30
C HIS A 46 -7.22 -6.37 0.81
N THR A 47 -7.70 -7.31 0.01
CA THR A 47 -7.70 -7.18 -1.44
C THR A 47 -9.14 -7.15 -1.94
N THR A 48 -9.44 -6.22 -2.82
CA THR A 48 -10.75 -6.10 -3.44
C THR A 48 -10.61 -6.22 -4.95
N LYS A 49 -11.45 -7.04 -5.56
CA LYS A 49 -11.51 -7.12 -7.02
C LYS A 49 -12.45 -6.05 -7.54
N VAL A 50 -11.95 -5.24 -8.47
CA VAL A 50 -12.72 -4.12 -9.00
C VAL A 50 -13.42 -4.50 -10.30
N SER A 51 -12.66 -4.91 -11.32
CA SER A 51 -13.23 -5.35 -12.60
C SER A 51 -12.12 -5.86 -13.52
N ASN A 52 -12.48 -6.75 -14.44
CA ASN A 52 -11.60 -7.17 -15.55
C ASN A 52 -10.14 -7.49 -15.16
N GLY A 53 -9.98 -8.24 -14.08
CA GLY A 53 -8.64 -8.62 -13.63
C GLY A 53 -7.90 -7.55 -12.84
N LYS A 54 -8.54 -6.42 -12.58
CA LYS A 54 -7.98 -5.39 -11.71
C LYS A 54 -8.31 -5.68 -10.26
N GLU A 55 -7.31 -5.53 -9.42
CA GLU A 55 -7.46 -5.69 -7.98
C GLU A 55 -6.87 -4.48 -7.26
N VAL A 56 -7.36 -4.23 -6.06
CA VAL A 56 -6.83 -3.17 -5.21
C VAL A 56 -6.41 -3.79 -3.88
N LEU A 57 -5.15 -3.64 -3.53
CA LEU A 57 -4.65 -4.03 -2.21
C LEU A 57 -4.73 -2.80 -1.32
N VAL A 58 -5.46 -2.91 -0.22
CA VAL A 58 -5.62 -1.83 0.74
C VAL A 58 -4.81 -2.15 1.98
N ILE A 59 -3.97 -1.22 2.40
CA ILE A 59 -3.14 -1.33 3.60
C ILE A 59 -3.56 -0.21 4.54
N GLU A 60 -4.00 -0.56 5.74
CA GLU A 60 -4.53 0.41 6.70
C GLU A 60 -3.81 0.30 8.04
N TYR A 61 -3.38 1.44 8.54
CA TYR A 61 -2.85 1.55 9.90
C TYR A 61 -3.84 2.33 10.75
N HIS A 62 -4.28 1.70 11.83
CA HIS A 62 -5.20 2.30 12.80
C HIS A 62 -4.41 2.73 14.03
N ASP A 63 -4.85 3.80 14.68
CA ASP A 63 -4.20 4.33 15.88
C ASP A 63 -2.73 4.67 15.70
N ASP A 64 -2.38 5.17 14.53
CA ASP A 64 -1.01 5.56 14.20
C ASP A 64 -0.70 6.95 14.79
N ILE A 65 -0.59 6.99 16.10
CA ILE A 65 -0.38 8.23 16.84
C ILE A 65 0.92 8.92 16.45
N HIS A 66 1.95 8.15 16.18
CA HIS A 66 3.27 8.66 15.85
C HIS A 66 3.50 8.83 14.35
N ARG A 67 2.48 8.59 13.55
CA ARG A 67 2.53 8.70 12.08
C ARG A 67 3.69 7.91 11.44
N GLU A 68 3.95 6.74 11.96
CA GLU A 68 5.01 5.88 11.45
C GLU A 68 4.67 5.26 10.10
N SER A 69 3.39 5.23 9.73
CA SER A 69 2.95 4.67 8.45
C SER A 69 3.38 5.52 7.25
N GLY A 70 3.55 6.82 7.42
CA GLY A 70 3.94 7.70 6.32
C GLY A 70 5.22 7.25 5.61
N PRO A 71 6.33 7.11 6.34
CA PRO A 71 7.58 6.61 5.76
C PRO A 71 7.47 5.21 5.18
N ILE A 72 6.66 4.34 5.80
CA ILE A 72 6.43 2.98 5.30
C ILE A 72 5.75 3.01 3.94
N PHE A 73 4.68 3.79 3.80
CA PHE A 73 3.97 3.91 2.55
C PHE A 73 4.83 4.56 1.47
N GLU A 74 5.62 5.56 1.85
CA GLU A 74 6.53 6.22 0.94
C GLU A 74 7.56 5.24 0.38
N GLU A 75 8.11 4.37 1.22
CA GLU A 75 9.05 3.36 0.80
C GLU A 75 8.41 2.35 -0.15
N ILE A 76 7.17 1.95 0.12
CA ILE A 76 6.43 1.05 -0.76
C ILE A 76 6.25 1.69 -2.14
N MET A 77 5.80 2.93 -2.18
CA MET A 77 5.59 3.63 -3.44
C MET A 77 6.88 3.85 -4.22
N LYS A 78 7.96 4.16 -3.52
CA LYS A 78 9.28 4.30 -4.12
C LYS A 78 9.76 2.98 -4.74
N SER A 79 9.60 1.90 -4.00
CA SER A 79 10.02 0.58 -4.46
C SER A 79 9.24 0.10 -5.67
N LEU A 80 7.99 0.53 -5.78
CA LEU A 80 7.13 0.22 -6.93
C LEU A 80 7.28 1.23 -8.06
N ASN A 81 8.14 2.22 -7.89
CA ASN A 81 8.39 3.27 -8.88
C ASN A 81 7.12 4.05 -9.23
N ILE A 82 6.30 4.31 -8.22
CA ILE A 82 5.08 5.08 -8.37
C ILE A 82 5.37 6.53 -8.04
N LYS A 83 4.95 7.43 -8.93
CA LYS A 83 5.09 8.85 -8.66
C LYS A 83 3.88 9.34 -7.86
N ILE A 84 4.17 9.96 -6.73
CA ILE A 84 3.13 10.58 -5.94
C ILE A 84 2.95 12.00 -6.45
N CYS A 85 1.76 12.30 -6.95
CA CYS A 85 1.38 13.66 -7.22
C CYS A 85 0.81 14.24 -5.93
N SER A 86 1.63 14.94 -5.23
CA SER A 86 1.17 15.64 -4.04
C SER A 86 0.69 17.02 -4.41
#